data_b6789fab8200b28b06891ae638d00aeb
#
_entry.id   b6789fab8200b28b06891ae638d00aeb
#
_cell.length_a   1.000
_cell.length_b   1.000
_cell.length_c   1.000
_cell.angle_alpha   90.00
_cell.angle_beta   90.00
_cell.angle_gamma   90.00
#
_symmetry.space_group_name_H-M   'P 1'
#
loop_
_entity.id
_entity.type
_entity.pdbx_description
1 polymer ?
#
loop_
_entity_poly.entity_id
_entity_poly.type
_entity_poly.pdbx_seq_one_letter_code
_entity_poly.pdbx_strand_id
1 'polypeptide(L)'
;MPADQLADRLTALRADYEDLQAKGLELDLTRGKPGADQLDLSEGLLSLPTGHRDRSGADVRNYGGLEGLTEIREVFADLLGVDTAQVVAGGNSSLTMMYQVVTWLLLHGAPDSPRPWSQEEKVTFVCPVPGYDRHFTMLAELGIDMVTVPMHDDGPDVPAVRALVADDPSVKGMWLVPTYANPTGAVCSTEVAADLMAMPTAAPDFRILWDNAYVVHHLTDVETKSADALGLASASGHPNRPIMFASTSKITFAGAGVAALAASPENKAWYLKRLSYAAIGPDKVNQLRHVEFFGDADGVRAHMRKHRDLIAPKFAAVQEALSARLDGLGVATWSQPVGGYFVDLNVMDGTAARVVQLAKEAGIALTPAGSAFPYGNDPDDRNIRLAPTFPALAEVEAAMAGVAVCVELAAVEKLTAPVVE
;
A
#
# COMPACT_ATOMS: atom_id res chain seq x y z
N MET A 1 -37.33 -1.55 -1.35
CA MET A 1 -38.22 -2.60 -0.78
C MET A 1 -39.29 -1.93 0.08
N PRO A 2 -40.57 -2.40 0.07
CA PRO A 2 -41.61 -1.96 1.02
C PRO A 2 -41.23 -2.28 2.47
N ALA A 3 -41.82 -1.53 3.45
CA ALA A 3 -41.40 -1.67 4.87
C ALA A 3 -41.72 -3.06 5.48
N ASP A 4 -42.81 -3.69 5.07
CA ASP A 4 -43.18 -5.05 5.47
C ASP A 4 -42.15 -6.08 4.97
N GLN A 5 -41.70 -5.97 3.72
CA GLN A 5 -40.68 -6.85 3.18
C GLN A 5 -39.30 -6.65 3.84
N LEU A 6 -38.99 -5.41 4.26
CA LEU A 6 -37.76 -5.14 5.01
C LEU A 6 -37.77 -5.79 6.40
N ALA A 7 -38.93 -5.78 7.10
CA ALA A 7 -39.07 -6.43 8.39
C ALA A 7 -38.92 -7.96 8.32
N ASP A 8 -39.54 -8.57 7.29
CA ASP A 8 -39.39 -10.01 7.05
C ASP A 8 -37.94 -10.37 6.70
N ARG A 9 -37.30 -9.53 5.86
CA ARG A 9 -35.87 -9.71 5.50
C ARG A 9 -34.96 -9.59 6.71
N LEU A 10 -35.19 -8.61 7.58
CA LEU A 10 -34.43 -8.45 8.82
C LEU A 10 -34.53 -9.69 9.72
N THR A 11 -35.74 -10.26 9.84
CA THR A 11 -35.94 -11.49 10.62
C THR A 11 -35.16 -12.67 10.08
N ALA A 12 -35.19 -12.86 8.75
CA ALA A 12 -34.41 -13.91 8.09
C ALA A 12 -32.89 -13.70 8.23
N LEU A 13 -32.42 -12.46 8.08
CA LEU A 13 -31.01 -12.13 8.21
C LEU A 13 -30.46 -12.32 9.64
N ARG A 14 -31.29 -12.06 10.65
CA ARG A 14 -30.92 -12.36 12.05
C ARG A 14 -30.74 -13.85 12.29
N ALA A 15 -31.60 -14.70 11.71
CA ALA A 15 -31.45 -16.15 11.77
C ALA A 15 -30.17 -16.60 11.05
N ASP A 16 -29.89 -16.10 9.82
CA ASP A 16 -28.63 -16.37 9.11
C ASP A 16 -27.40 -15.95 9.94
N TYR A 17 -27.49 -14.84 10.66
CA TYR A 17 -26.42 -14.34 11.49
C TYR A 17 -26.21 -15.17 12.77
N GLU A 18 -27.30 -15.63 13.41
CA GLU A 18 -27.23 -16.57 14.55
C GLU A 18 -26.58 -17.89 14.12
N ASP A 19 -26.94 -18.41 12.95
CA ASP A 19 -26.31 -19.60 12.35
C ASP A 19 -24.82 -19.36 12.03
N LEU A 20 -24.45 -18.16 11.61
CA LEU A 20 -23.04 -17.78 11.40
C LEU A 20 -22.26 -17.77 12.72
N GLN A 21 -22.81 -17.17 13.77
CA GLN A 21 -22.19 -17.14 15.10
C GLN A 21 -22.02 -18.56 15.69
N ALA A 22 -23.02 -19.43 15.47
CA ALA A 22 -23.00 -20.82 15.95
C ALA A 22 -21.86 -21.66 15.31
N LYS A 23 -21.28 -21.23 14.19
CA LYS A 23 -20.12 -21.89 13.57
C LYS A 23 -18.83 -21.75 14.37
N GLY A 24 -18.74 -20.78 15.30
CA GLY A 24 -17.57 -20.57 16.14
C GLY A 24 -16.29 -20.29 15.35
N LEU A 25 -16.36 -19.42 14.35
CA LEU A 25 -15.23 -19.10 13.49
C LEU A 25 -14.13 -18.33 14.24
N GLU A 26 -12.88 -18.51 13.84
CA GLU A 26 -11.71 -17.74 14.30
C GLU A 26 -10.85 -17.38 13.10
N LEU A 27 -11.28 -16.36 12.32
CA LEU A 27 -10.69 -16.00 11.03
C LEU A 27 -10.15 -14.57 11.07
N ASP A 28 -8.98 -14.34 10.46
CA ASP A 28 -8.27 -13.03 10.46
C ASP A 28 -8.03 -12.51 9.04
N LEU A 29 -8.85 -11.54 8.60
CA LEU A 29 -8.71 -10.79 7.35
C LEU A 29 -8.11 -9.38 7.56
N THR A 30 -7.49 -9.12 8.73
CA THR A 30 -6.92 -7.79 9.04
C THR A 30 -5.57 -7.55 8.38
N ARG A 31 -4.82 -8.61 8.04
CA ARG A 31 -3.39 -8.54 7.77
C ARG A 31 -3.04 -8.71 6.29
N GLY A 32 -2.68 -7.60 5.65
CA GLY A 32 -2.06 -7.61 4.32
C GLY A 32 -0.60 -8.08 4.35
N LYS A 33 -0.36 -9.33 4.74
CA LYS A 33 0.95 -9.98 4.77
C LYS A 33 0.91 -11.31 4.03
N PRO A 34 2.08 -11.85 3.60
CA PRO A 34 2.16 -13.19 3.01
C PRO A 34 1.65 -14.27 3.95
N GLY A 35 0.91 -15.25 3.44
CA GLY A 35 0.59 -16.50 4.11
C GLY A 35 1.79 -17.43 4.19
N ALA A 36 1.67 -18.53 4.97
CA ALA A 36 2.74 -19.52 5.10
C ALA A 36 3.13 -20.13 3.76
N ASP A 37 2.14 -20.46 2.94
CA ASP A 37 2.29 -20.96 1.57
C ASP A 37 3.14 -20.05 0.67
N GLN A 38 2.99 -18.72 0.81
CA GLN A 38 3.80 -17.74 0.09
C GLN A 38 5.23 -17.66 0.63
N LEU A 39 5.41 -17.75 1.97
CA LEU A 39 6.74 -17.72 2.59
C LEU A 39 7.56 -18.96 2.21
N ASP A 40 6.92 -20.12 2.11
CA ASP A 40 7.54 -21.39 1.73
C ASP A 40 8.17 -21.34 0.32
N LEU A 41 7.62 -20.53 -0.60
CA LEU A 41 8.22 -20.28 -1.91
C LEU A 41 9.64 -19.70 -1.82
N SER A 42 9.96 -19.03 -0.72
CA SER A 42 11.25 -18.39 -0.46
C SER A 42 12.15 -19.17 0.50
N GLU A 43 11.79 -20.39 0.89
CA GLU A 43 12.56 -21.20 1.87
C GLU A 43 14.03 -21.36 1.47
N GLY A 44 14.30 -21.46 0.16
CA GLY A 44 15.66 -21.56 -0.36
C GLY A 44 16.59 -20.40 0.08
N LEU A 45 16.06 -19.23 0.40
CA LEU A 45 16.83 -18.11 0.94
C LEU A 45 17.53 -18.44 2.27
N LEU A 46 17.00 -19.38 3.07
CA LEU A 46 17.55 -19.72 4.38
C LEU A 46 18.92 -20.39 4.28
N SER A 47 19.24 -20.99 3.12
CA SER A 47 20.54 -21.63 2.85
C SER A 47 21.53 -20.73 2.09
N LEU A 48 21.13 -19.51 1.75
CA LEU A 48 21.94 -18.53 1.01
C LEU A 48 22.47 -17.44 1.97
N PRO A 49 23.51 -16.68 1.59
CA PRO A 49 24.31 -16.86 0.37
C PRO A 49 25.30 -18.02 0.52
N THR A 50 25.69 -18.61 -0.60
CA THR A 50 26.71 -19.70 -0.63
C THR A 50 28.13 -19.15 -0.54
N GLY A 51 28.29 -17.85 -0.83
CA GLY A 51 29.55 -17.13 -0.81
C GLY A 51 29.50 -15.87 0.07
N HIS A 52 30.54 -15.07 0.01
CA HIS A 52 30.64 -13.81 0.76
C HIS A 52 31.24 -12.68 -0.08
N ARG A 53 31.24 -12.82 -1.40
CA ARG A 53 31.77 -11.81 -2.32
C ARG A 53 30.69 -11.41 -3.31
N ASP A 54 30.60 -10.11 -3.56
CA ASP A 54 29.78 -9.57 -4.65
C ASP A 54 30.47 -9.80 -6.02
N ARG A 55 29.81 -9.41 -7.09
CA ARG A 55 30.32 -9.52 -8.47
C ARG A 55 31.65 -8.78 -8.71
N SER A 56 31.92 -7.73 -7.93
CA SER A 56 33.19 -7.00 -7.98
C SER A 56 34.34 -7.71 -7.27
N GLY A 57 34.03 -8.76 -6.50
CA GLY A 57 34.98 -9.49 -5.64
C GLY A 57 35.11 -8.88 -4.25
N ALA A 58 34.34 -7.84 -3.91
CA ALA A 58 34.35 -7.25 -2.57
C ALA A 58 33.70 -8.16 -1.53
N ASP A 59 34.28 -8.19 -0.33
CA ASP A 59 33.77 -8.98 0.80
C ASP A 59 32.55 -8.26 1.42
N VAL A 60 31.38 -8.87 1.29
CA VAL A 60 30.11 -8.29 1.77
C VAL A 60 29.94 -8.30 3.29
N ARG A 61 30.79 -9.02 4.01
CA ARG A 61 30.72 -9.14 5.49
C ARG A 61 31.24 -7.91 6.22
N ASN A 62 31.94 -7.01 5.54
CA ASN A 62 32.57 -5.84 6.15
C ASN A 62 31.76 -4.56 5.90
N TYR A 63 32.12 -3.49 6.59
CA TYR A 63 31.55 -2.16 6.46
C TYR A 63 31.64 -1.60 5.03
N GLY A 64 30.91 -0.52 4.78
CA GLY A 64 30.94 0.25 3.54
C GLY A 64 29.86 -0.13 2.56
N GLY A 65 29.82 0.59 1.42
CA GLY A 65 28.82 0.40 0.39
C GLY A 65 27.44 0.92 0.80
N LEU A 66 27.34 2.20 1.23
CA LEU A 66 26.09 2.82 1.67
C LEU A 66 24.94 2.69 0.69
N GLU A 67 25.24 2.64 -0.61
CA GLU A 67 24.22 2.46 -1.66
C GLU A 67 23.67 1.04 -1.76
N GLY A 68 24.29 0.07 -1.08
CA GLY A 68 24.00 -1.36 -1.26
C GLY A 68 24.74 -1.98 -2.44
N LEU A 69 24.58 -3.28 -2.62
CA LEU A 69 25.21 -4.03 -3.70
C LEU A 69 24.68 -3.56 -5.07
N THR A 70 25.57 -3.50 -6.05
CA THR A 70 25.21 -3.09 -7.41
C THR A 70 24.17 -4.02 -8.02
N GLU A 71 24.32 -5.31 -7.82
CA GLU A 71 23.44 -6.35 -8.37
C GLU A 71 22.00 -6.22 -7.86
N ILE A 72 21.80 -6.00 -6.56
CA ILE A 72 20.43 -5.81 -6.03
C ILE A 72 19.85 -4.47 -6.46
N ARG A 73 20.67 -3.43 -6.64
CA ARG A 73 20.22 -2.15 -7.21
C ARG A 73 19.80 -2.28 -8.67
N GLU A 74 20.49 -3.12 -9.47
CA GLU A 74 20.12 -3.44 -10.85
C GLU A 74 18.74 -4.13 -10.89
N VAL A 75 18.48 -5.08 -9.97
CA VAL A 75 17.18 -5.73 -9.85
C VAL A 75 16.08 -4.69 -9.58
N PHE A 76 16.25 -3.83 -8.56
CA PHE A 76 15.25 -2.81 -8.27
C PHE A 76 15.11 -1.75 -9.38
N ALA A 77 16.20 -1.40 -10.05
CA ALA A 77 16.18 -0.46 -11.16
C ALA A 77 15.30 -0.96 -12.31
N ASP A 78 15.47 -2.21 -12.69
CA ASP A 78 14.65 -2.86 -13.71
C ASP A 78 13.17 -2.95 -13.30
N LEU A 79 12.88 -3.38 -12.05
CA LEU A 79 11.51 -3.48 -11.55
C LEU A 79 10.79 -2.13 -11.47
N LEU A 80 11.54 -1.06 -11.17
CA LEU A 80 11.00 0.31 -11.06
C LEU A 80 11.05 1.10 -12.36
N GLY A 81 11.74 0.59 -13.38
CA GLY A 81 11.92 1.27 -14.67
C GLY A 81 12.81 2.51 -14.58
N VAL A 82 13.88 2.47 -13.76
CA VAL A 82 14.81 3.59 -13.53
C VAL A 82 16.26 3.17 -13.75
N ASP A 83 17.19 4.14 -13.79
CA ASP A 83 18.61 3.82 -13.88
C ASP A 83 19.15 3.29 -12.54
N THR A 84 20.06 2.29 -12.61
CA THR A 84 20.74 1.75 -11.40
C THR A 84 21.46 2.84 -10.60
N ALA A 85 21.97 3.87 -11.26
CA ALA A 85 22.59 5.02 -10.62
C ALA A 85 21.64 5.82 -9.73
N GLN A 86 20.31 5.72 -9.94
CA GLN A 86 19.27 6.40 -9.14
C GLN A 86 18.87 5.61 -7.90
N VAL A 87 19.25 4.33 -7.80
CA VAL A 87 18.80 3.42 -6.74
C VAL A 87 19.76 3.35 -5.57
N VAL A 88 19.22 3.27 -4.36
CA VAL A 88 19.90 2.90 -3.11
C VAL A 88 19.17 1.69 -2.52
N ALA A 89 19.88 0.59 -2.27
CA ALA A 89 19.35 -0.58 -1.57
C ALA A 89 19.74 -0.50 -0.08
N GLY A 90 18.73 -0.51 0.77
CA GLY A 90 18.88 -0.32 2.22
C GLY A 90 18.69 -1.60 3.03
N GLY A 91 18.06 -1.45 4.19
CA GLY A 91 17.66 -2.54 5.07
C GLY A 91 16.41 -3.28 4.58
N ASN A 92 15.70 -3.92 5.50
CA ASN A 92 14.58 -4.83 5.16
C ASN A 92 13.22 -4.13 4.97
N SER A 93 13.10 -2.83 5.23
CA SER A 93 11.81 -2.16 5.30
C SER A 93 11.79 -0.82 4.55
N SER A 94 10.95 -0.74 3.51
CA SER A 94 10.67 0.55 2.83
C SER A 94 10.01 1.55 3.78
N LEU A 95 9.18 1.11 4.72
CA LEU A 95 8.56 1.98 5.71
C LEU A 95 9.61 2.70 6.58
N THR A 96 10.70 1.99 6.95
CA THR A 96 11.83 2.61 7.67
C THR A 96 12.51 3.68 6.80
N MET A 97 12.73 3.41 5.52
CA MET A 97 13.32 4.40 4.61
C MET A 97 12.39 5.60 4.40
N MET A 98 11.08 5.39 4.28
CA MET A 98 10.09 6.46 4.22
C MET A 98 10.11 7.32 5.48
N TYR A 99 10.12 6.70 6.66
CA TYR A 99 10.22 7.42 7.94
C TYR A 99 11.51 8.24 8.04
N GLN A 100 12.65 7.68 7.62
CA GLN A 100 13.92 8.40 7.55
C GLN A 100 13.82 9.63 6.62
N VAL A 101 13.26 9.45 5.42
CA VAL A 101 13.11 10.55 4.44
C VAL A 101 12.26 11.67 5.04
N VAL A 102 11.05 11.37 5.56
CA VAL A 102 10.17 12.40 6.13
C VAL A 102 10.82 13.09 7.35
N THR A 103 11.42 12.31 8.24
CA THR A 103 12.14 12.86 9.42
C THR A 103 13.28 13.77 8.99
N TRP A 104 14.06 13.40 7.98
CA TRP A 104 15.19 14.21 7.52
C TRP A 104 14.73 15.45 6.74
N LEU A 105 13.61 15.39 6.02
CA LEU A 105 12.98 16.56 5.42
C LEU A 105 12.53 17.56 6.50
N LEU A 106 11.93 17.07 7.60
CA LEU A 106 11.59 17.90 8.75
C LEU A 106 12.83 18.55 9.37
N LEU A 107 13.86 17.77 9.68
CA LEU A 107 15.03 18.26 10.42
C LEU A 107 16.01 19.07 9.58
N HIS A 108 16.08 18.82 8.27
CA HIS A 108 17.15 19.34 7.42
C HIS A 108 16.67 20.00 6.13
N GLY A 109 15.40 19.85 5.76
CA GLY A 109 14.88 20.22 4.44
C GLY A 109 15.39 19.34 3.31
N ALA A 110 14.80 19.48 2.14
CA ALA A 110 15.25 18.89 0.88
C ALA A 110 16.40 19.73 0.28
N PRO A 111 17.07 19.28 -0.81
CA PRO A 111 18.13 20.07 -1.47
C PRO A 111 17.69 21.46 -1.92
N ASP A 112 16.44 21.61 -2.31
CA ASP A 112 15.80 22.82 -2.79
C ASP A 112 14.89 23.51 -1.74
N SER A 113 14.92 23.05 -0.49
CA SER A 113 14.19 23.71 0.61
C SER A 113 14.84 25.03 0.99
N PRO A 114 14.07 26.12 1.14
CA PRO A 114 14.58 27.37 1.68
C PRO A 114 15.06 27.24 3.14
N ARG A 115 14.46 26.32 3.90
CA ARG A 115 14.77 25.98 5.29
C ARG A 115 14.24 24.58 5.64
N PRO A 116 14.67 23.97 6.77
CA PRO A 116 14.07 22.73 7.28
C PRO A 116 12.54 22.87 7.46
N TRP A 117 11.79 21.83 7.15
CA TRP A 117 10.33 21.87 7.29
C TRP A 117 9.86 22.09 8.73
N SER A 118 10.63 21.64 9.73
CA SER A 118 10.34 21.91 11.14
C SER A 118 10.44 23.40 11.53
N GLN A 119 10.98 24.26 10.67
CA GLN A 119 11.04 25.71 10.86
C GLN A 119 9.90 26.46 10.14
N GLU A 120 9.05 25.71 9.43
CA GLU A 120 7.81 26.27 8.88
C GLU A 120 6.76 26.38 9.99
N GLU A 121 5.86 27.34 9.87
CA GLU A 121 4.74 27.48 10.81
C GLU A 121 3.81 26.27 10.79
N LYS A 122 3.67 25.68 9.60
CA LYS A 122 2.82 24.53 9.32
C LYS A 122 3.43 23.66 8.22
N VAL A 123 3.31 22.34 8.36
CA VAL A 123 3.62 21.37 7.31
C VAL A 123 2.38 20.51 7.05
N THR A 124 1.96 20.45 5.81
CA THR A 124 0.77 19.70 5.39
C THR A 124 1.15 18.68 4.31
N PHE A 125 0.56 17.50 4.38
CA PHE A 125 0.65 16.46 3.35
C PHE A 125 -0.71 16.18 2.73
N VAL A 126 -0.73 16.04 1.40
CA VAL A 126 -1.88 15.51 0.66
C VAL A 126 -1.92 14.01 0.81
N CYS A 127 -3.06 13.50 1.25
CA CYS A 127 -3.31 12.09 1.51
C CYS A 127 -4.49 11.61 0.65
N PRO A 128 -4.24 10.93 -0.49
CA PRO A 128 -5.31 10.27 -1.23
C PRO A 128 -5.99 9.21 -0.37
N VAL A 129 -7.33 9.23 -0.38
CA VAL A 129 -8.17 8.33 0.44
C VAL A 129 -9.23 7.62 -0.42
N PRO A 130 -9.55 6.36 -0.09
CA PRO A 130 -8.92 5.53 0.94
C PRO A 130 -7.46 5.23 0.64
N GLY A 131 -6.60 5.10 1.67
CA GLY A 131 -5.17 4.97 1.52
C GLY A 131 -4.50 4.09 2.58
N TYR A 132 -3.17 4.03 2.57
CA TYR A 132 -2.40 3.18 3.48
C TYR A 132 -2.26 3.82 4.88
N ASP A 133 -2.82 3.16 5.88
CA ASP A 133 -2.89 3.63 7.28
C ASP A 133 -1.52 3.98 7.89
N ARG A 134 -0.44 3.28 7.51
CA ARG A 134 0.90 3.57 8.03
C ARG A 134 1.48 4.90 7.54
N HIS A 135 1.10 5.35 6.36
CA HIS A 135 1.45 6.68 5.89
C HIS A 135 0.83 7.76 6.79
N PHE A 136 -0.44 7.59 7.15
CA PHE A 136 -1.16 8.55 7.99
C PHE A 136 -0.65 8.54 9.43
N THR A 137 -0.43 7.36 10.02
CA THR A 137 0.09 7.27 11.38
C THR A 137 1.52 7.81 11.50
N MET A 138 2.34 7.66 10.45
CA MET A 138 3.67 8.27 10.39
C MET A 138 3.60 9.80 10.40
N LEU A 139 2.72 10.39 9.60
CA LEU A 139 2.54 11.85 9.56
C LEU A 139 2.02 12.38 10.89
N ALA A 140 1.03 11.71 11.48
CA ALA A 140 0.47 12.09 12.79
C ALA A 140 1.55 12.07 13.90
N GLU A 141 2.37 11.02 13.95
CA GLU A 141 3.48 10.90 14.89
C GLU A 141 4.52 12.02 14.72
N LEU A 142 4.76 12.45 13.49
CA LEU A 142 5.70 13.52 13.17
C LEU A 142 5.10 14.93 13.25
N GLY A 143 3.83 15.07 13.66
CA GLY A 143 3.14 16.36 13.80
C GLY A 143 2.89 17.05 12.46
N ILE A 144 2.75 16.29 11.37
CA ILE A 144 2.43 16.80 10.04
C ILE A 144 0.92 16.74 9.83
N ASP A 145 0.32 17.85 9.44
CA ASP A 145 -1.10 17.94 9.11
C ASP A 145 -1.42 17.17 7.84
N MET A 146 -2.61 16.59 7.80
CA MET A 146 -3.07 15.81 6.66
C MET A 146 -4.32 16.46 6.05
N VAL A 147 -4.33 16.56 4.71
CA VAL A 147 -5.50 16.95 3.92
C VAL A 147 -5.82 15.86 2.91
N THR A 148 -7.08 15.48 2.82
CA THR A 148 -7.49 14.36 1.97
C THR A 148 -7.93 14.82 0.59
N VAL A 149 -7.69 13.95 -0.41
CA VAL A 149 -8.26 14.03 -1.75
C VAL A 149 -8.80 12.66 -2.15
N PRO A 150 -9.83 12.58 -3.01
CA PRO A 150 -10.34 11.30 -3.49
C PRO A 150 -9.26 10.50 -4.26
N MET A 151 -9.29 9.18 -4.09
CA MET A 151 -8.54 8.22 -4.91
C MET A 151 -9.51 7.58 -5.91
N HIS A 152 -9.20 7.70 -7.21
CA HIS A 152 -9.94 7.09 -8.31
C HIS A 152 -9.21 5.85 -8.84
N ASP A 153 -9.82 5.12 -9.78
CA ASP A 153 -9.25 3.89 -10.34
C ASP A 153 -7.93 4.11 -11.09
N ASP A 154 -7.72 5.31 -11.62
CA ASP A 154 -6.55 5.72 -12.39
C ASP A 154 -5.58 6.64 -11.62
N GLY A 155 -5.81 6.85 -10.32
CA GLY A 155 -4.96 7.66 -9.43
C GLY A 155 -5.75 8.68 -8.61
N PRO A 156 -5.07 9.61 -7.92
CA PRO A 156 -5.72 10.64 -7.12
C PRO A 156 -6.41 11.70 -7.99
N ASP A 157 -7.40 12.37 -7.42
CA ASP A 157 -8.07 13.52 -8.04
C ASP A 157 -7.07 14.67 -8.26
N VAL A 158 -6.50 14.77 -9.47
CA VAL A 158 -5.48 15.76 -9.82
C VAL A 158 -5.98 17.20 -9.70
N PRO A 159 -7.20 17.57 -10.13
CA PRO A 159 -7.79 18.87 -9.87
C PRO A 159 -7.80 19.23 -8.39
N ALA A 160 -8.23 18.31 -7.51
CA ALA A 160 -8.24 18.54 -6.07
C ALA A 160 -6.81 18.69 -5.49
N VAL A 161 -5.86 17.85 -5.91
CA VAL A 161 -4.45 17.99 -5.51
C VAL A 161 -3.92 19.36 -5.93
N ARG A 162 -4.13 19.75 -7.20
CA ARG A 162 -3.66 21.02 -7.75
C ARG A 162 -4.20 22.22 -6.98
N ALA A 163 -5.48 22.20 -6.61
CA ALA A 163 -6.11 23.28 -5.84
C ALA A 163 -5.45 23.46 -4.46
N LEU A 164 -4.98 22.37 -3.85
CA LEU A 164 -4.33 22.42 -2.54
C LEU A 164 -2.88 22.92 -2.60
N VAL A 165 -2.13 22.56 -3.66
CA VAL A 165 -0.69 22.82 -3.72
C VAL A 165 -0.32 24.10 -4.45
N ALA A 166 -1.26 24.69 -5.23
CA ALA A 166 -0.96 25.81 -6.11
C ALA A 166 -0.60 27.10 -5.37
N ASP A 167 -1.31 27.39 -4.26
CA ASP A 167 -1.21 28.67 -3.56
C ASP A 167 -0.77 28.54 -2.10
N ASP A 168 -0.69 27.31 -1.55
CA ASP A 168 -0.31 27.10 -0.14
C ASP A 168 1.10 26.49 -0.04
N PRO A 169 2.12 27.28 0.35
CA PRO A 169 3.49 26.80 0.51
C PRO A 169 3.67 25.88 1.74
N SER A 170 2.68 25.74 2.61
CA SER A 170 2.72 24.80 3.72
C SER A 170 2.48 23.35 3.26
N VAL A 171 1.90 23.14 2.07
CA VAL A 171 1.71 21.82 1.50
C VAL A 171 3.03 21.32 0.91
N LYS A 172 3.74 20.51 1.67
CA LYS A 172 5.12 20.09 1.38
C LYS A 172 5.22 18.72 0.73
N GLY A 173 4.20 17.90 0.84
CA GLY A 173 4.29 16.55 0.32
C GLY A 173 2.96 15.87 0.05
N MET A 174 3.07 14.73 -0.62
CA MET A 174 1.96 13.86 -0.95
C MET A 174 2.41 12.41 -0.88
N TRP A 175 1.57 11.52 -0.34
CA TRP A 175 1.73 10.09 -0.49
C TRP A 175 1.04 9.58 -1.76
N LEU A 176 1.66 8.58 -2.41
CA LEU A 176 1.01 7.85 -3.48
C LEU A 176 1.50 6.40 -3.52
N VAL A 177 0.58 5.44 -3.53
CA VAL A 177 0.83 4.05 -3.90
C VAL A 177 0.39 3.88 -5.35
N PRO A 178 1.32 3.89 -6.31
CA PRO A 178 0.98 4.09 -7.73
C PRO A 178 0.48 2.82 -8.43
N THR A 179 0.82 1.65 -7.91
CA THR A 179 0.49 0.37 -8.55
C THR A 179 -0.25 -0.49 -7.53
N TYR A 180 -1.49 -0.85 -7.85
CA TYR A 180 -2.36 -1.64 -6.99
C TYR A 180 -2.51 -1.04 -5.60
N ALA A 181 -2.93 0.23 -5.54
CA ALA A 181 -3.03 1.03 -4.33
C ALA A 181 -3.76 0.31 -3.19
N ASN A 182 -3.28 0.50 -1.98
CA ASN A 182 -3.87 -0.05 -0.76
C ASN A 182 -4.89 0.97 -0.20
N PRO A 183 -6.21 0.64 -0.09
CA PRO A 183 -6.82 -0.66 -0.37
C PRO A 183 -7.46 -0.81 -1.75
N THR A 184 -7.56 0.25 -2.57
CA THR A 184 -8.44 0.34 -3.75
C THR A 184 -8.08 -0.63 -4.88
N GLY A 185 -6.81 -1.02 -4.99
CA GLY A 185 -6.30 -1.74 -6.16
C GLY A 185 -6.05 -0.85 -7.37
N ALA A 186 -6.24 0.47 -7.25
CA ALA A 186 -6.06 1.44 -8.31
C ALA A 186 -4.63 1.43 -8.89
N VAL A 187 -4.51 1.77 -10.16
CA VAL A 187 -3.23 1.91 -10.85
C VAL A 187 -3.12 3.33 -11.41
N CYS A 188 -2.15 4.09 -10.92
CA CYS A 188 -1.91 5.45 -11.40
C CYS A 188 -1.56 5.43 -12.89
N SER A 189 -2.40 6.07 -13.71
CA SER A 189 -2.17 6.17 -15.14
C SER A 189 -0.96 7.05 -15.45
N THR A 190 -0.40 6.89 -16.65
CA THR A 190 0.71 7.73 -17.10
C THR A 190 0.30 9.20 -17.18
N GLU A 191 -0.94 9.46 -17.58
CA GLU A 191 -1.52 10.79 -17.70
C GLU A 191 -1.63 11.47 -16.33
N VAL A 192 -2.20 10.78 -15.34
CA VAL A 192 -2.29 11.27 -13.95
C VAL A 192 -0.89 11.49 -13.37
N ALA A 193 0.03 10.55 -13.57
CA ALA A 193 1.42 10.70 -13.12
C ALA A 193 2.09 11.92 -13.77
N ALA A 194 1.91 12.14 -15.09
CA ALA A 194 2.47 13.29 -15.79
C ALA A 194 1.92 14.61 -15.25
N ASP A 195 0.62 14.69 -15.01
CA ASP A 195 -0.04 15.86 -14.43
C ASP A 195 0.48 16.18 -13.02
N LEU A 196 0.64 15.16 -12.17
CA LEU A 196 1.22 15.31 -10.82
C LEU A 196 2.67 15.81 -10.87
N MET A 197 3.46 15.30 -11.83
CA MET A 197 4.86 15.72 -11.97
C MET A 197 4.99 17.13 -12.55
N ALA A 198 4.07 17.56 -13.41
CA ALA A 198 4.13 18.84 -14.12
C ALA A 198 3.41 20.00 -13.40
N MET A 199 2.48 19.71 -12.46
CA MET A 199 1.64 20.74 -11.83
C MET A 199 2.48 21.80 -11.09
N PRO A 200 2.12 23.10 -11.15
CA PRO A 200 2.76 24.12 -10.34
C PRO A 200 2.45 23.91 -8.86
N THR A 201 3.43 24.21 -8.00
CA THR A 201 3.30 24.14 -6.53
C THR A 201 3.85 25.40 -5.90
N ALA A 202 3.17 25.93 -4.87
CA ALA A 202 3.66 27.09 -4.12
C ALA A 202 4.92 26.75 -3.31
N ALA A 203 5.02 25.52 -2.81
CA ALA A 203 6.24 25.03 -2.16
C ALA A 203 7.26 24.58 -3.22
N PRO A 204 8.46 25.21 -3.30
CA PRO A 204 9.49 24.81 -4.26
C PRO A 204 10.04 23.41 -3.98
N ASP A 205 9.92 22.97 -2.74
CA ASP A 205 10.43 21.71 -2.18
C ASP A 205 9.32 20.66 -1.99
N PHE A 206 8.20 20.79 -2.73
CA PHE A 206 7.13 19.80 -2.71
C PHE A 206 7.62 18.42 -3.18
N ARG A 207 7.28 17.37 -2.42
CA ARG A 207 7.68 15.98 -2.71
C ARG A 207 6.48 15.06 -2.86
N ILE A 208 6.56 14.14 -3.80
CA ILE A 208 5.65 13.00 -3.93
C ILE A 208 6.41 11.75 -3.47
N LEU A 209 5.98 11.17 -2.35
CA LEU A 209 6.53 9.94 -1.82
C LEU A 209 5.80 8.77 -2.50
N TRP A 210 6.47 8.17 -3.47
CA TRP A 210 5.95 7.19 -4.43
C TRP A 210 6.23 5.77 -3.92
N ASP A 211 5.30 5.23 -3.09
CA ASP A 211 5.45 3.91 -2.46
C ASP A 211 4.99 2.81 -3.42
N ASN A 212 5.92 2.28 -4.21
CA ASN A 212 5.66 1.24 -5.20
C ASN A 212 5.80 -0.18 -4.61
N ALA A 213 5.06 -0.43 -3.51
CA ALA A 213 5.11 -1.68 -2.75
C ALA A 213 4.62 -2.90 -3.54
N TYR A 214 3.84 -2.71 -4.61
CA TYR A 214 3.15 -3.78 -5.34
C TYR A 214 3.52 -3.87 -6.82
N VAL A 215 4.65 -3.31 -7.23
CA VAL A 215 5.09 -3.20 -8.63
C VAL A 215 5.08 -4.52 -9.42
N VAL A 216 5.22 -5.67 -8.75
CA VAL A 216 5.23 -7.02 -9.35
C VAL A 216 4.14 -7.95 -8.81
N HIS A 217 3.12 -7.40 -8.14
CA HIS A 217 2.07 -8.20 -7.48
C HIS A 217 0.83 -8.36 -8.37
N HIS A 218 1.02 -8.88 -9.57
CA HIS A 218 -0.06 -9.11 -10.52
C HIS A 218 -0.93 -10.31 -10.09
N LEU A 219 -2.25 -10.21 -10.26
CA LEU A 219 -3.21 -11.30 -10.05
C LEU A 219 -3.64 -11.96 -11.35
N THR A 220 -3.26 -11.40 -12.49
CA THR A 220 -3.57 -11.86 -13.84
C THR A 220 -2.30 -12.12 -14.65
N ASP A 221 -2.46 -12.66 -15.87
CA ASP A 221 -1.34 -12.82 -16.80
C ASP A 221 -0.88 -11.48 -17.42
N VAL A 222 -1.69 -10.44 -17.30
CA VAL A 222 -1.34 -9.10 -17.76
C VAL A 222 -0.53 -8.39 -16.67
N GLU A 223 0.74 -8.16 -16.93
CA GLU A 223 1.64 -7.46 -16.02
C GLU A 223 1.52 -5.94 -16.24
N THR A 224 0.88 -5.24 -15.30
CA THR A 224 0.75 -3.78 -15.34
C THR A 224 2.10 -3.12 -15.09
N LYS A 225 2.44 -2.14 -15.91
CA LYS A 225 3.64 -1.33 -15.72
C LYS A 225 3.32 -0.08 -14.89
N SER A 226 4.17 0.21 -13.92
CA SER A 226 4.13 1.50 -13.22
C SER A 226 4.55 2.64 -14.14
N ALA A 227 3.97 3.83 -13.93
CA ALA A 227 4.41 5.03 -14.65
C ALA A 227 5.86 5.38 -14.30
N ASP A 228 6.61 5.89 -15.28
CA ASP A 228 7.99 6.38 -15.10
C ASP A 228 8.00 7.75 -14.41
N ALA A 229 7.83 7.74 -13.09
CA ALA A 229 7.73 8.96 -12.29
C ALA A 229 8.99 9.85 -12.37
N LEU A 230 10.20 9.26 -12.39
CA LEU A 230 11.45 10.03 -12.45
C LEU A 230 11.65 10.66 -13.85
N GLY A 231 11.35 9.91 -14.92
CA GLY A 231 11.42 10.43 -16.28
C GLY A 231 10.41 11.55 -16.53
N LEU A 232 9.14 11.37 -16.09
CA LEU A 232 8.09 12.39 -16.20
C LEU A 232 8.44 13.65 -15.40
N ALA A 233 8.96 13.51 -14.19
CA ALA A 233 9.39 14.64 -13.35
C ALA A 233 10.57 15.39 -13.98
N SER A 234 11.54 14.68 -14.52
CA SER A 234 12.67 15.29 -15.25
C SER A 234 12.21 16.03 -16.50
N ALA A 235 11.33 15.41 -17.29
CA ALA A 235 10.79 16.03 -18.51
C ALA A 235 9.96 17.29 -18.23
N SER A 236 9.29 17.36 -17.06
CA SER A 236 8.50 18.53 -16.65
C SER A 236 9.31 19.63 -15.95
N GLY A 237 10.63 19.44 -15.75
CA GLY A 237 11.50 20.40 -15.08
C GLY A 237 11.47 20.32 -13.55
N HIS A 238 10.87 19.27 -12.97
CA HIS A 238 10.78 19.04 -11.54
C HIS A 238 11.45 17.72 -11.10
N PRO A 239 12.73 17.46 -11.44
CA PRO A 239 13.37 16.16 -11.25
C PRO A 239 13.39 15.69 -9.80
N ASN A 240 13.34 16.62 -8.83
CA ASN A 240 13.39 16.32 -7.41
C ASN A 240 12.01 16.01 -6.79
N ARG A 241 10.93 16.11 -7.56
CA ARG A 241 9.57 15.93 -7.03
C ARG A 241 9.29 14.51 -6.50
N PRO A 242 9.54 13.43 -7.25
CA PRO A 242 9.30 12.07 -6.73
C PRO A 242 10.50 11.52 -5.94
N ILE A 243 10.18 10.78 -4.88
CA ILE A 243 11.08 9.85 -4.20
C ILE A 243 10.35 8.52 -4.16
N MET A 244 10.91 7.51 -4.83
CA MET A 244 10.28 6.20 -5.00
C MET A 244 10.80 5.22 -3.94
N PHE A 245 9.91 4.31 -3.52
CA PHE A 245 10.24 3.23 -2.59
C PHE A 245 9.72 1.90 -3.10
N ALA A 246 10.46 0.84 -2.81
CA ALA A 246 10.05 -0.54 -3.06
C ALA A 246 10.68 -1.47 -2.02
N SER A 247 10.17 -2.70 -1.90
CA SER A 247 10.79 -3.71 -1.05
C SER A 247 10.40 -5.12 -1.46
N THR A 248 11.19 -6.10 -1.02
CA THR A 248 10.87 -7.51 -1.14
C THR A 248 10.00 -8.04 0.02
N SER A 249 9.46 -7.17 0.86
CA SER A 249 8.70 -7.55 2.08
C SER A 249 7.51 -8.48 1.81
N LYS A 250 6.90 -8.38 0.63
CA LYS A 250 5.79 -9.23 0.19
C LYS A 250 6.17 -10.15 -0.97
N ILE A 251 7.47 -10.21 -1.28
CA ILE A 251 8.05 -11.05 -2.34
C ILE A 251 8.77 -12.24 -1.70
N THR A 252 9.54 -11.99 -0.62
CA THR A 252 10.30 -12.99 0.13
C THR A 252 9.84 -13.01 1.59
N PHE A 253 10.75 -12.77 2.53
CA PHE A 253 10.44 -12.69 3.95
C PHE A 253 10.24 -11.24 4.39
N ALA A 254 9.08 -10.92 4.93
CA ALA A 254 8.80 -9.57 5.43
C ALA A 254 9.78 -9.10 6.52
N GLY A 255 10.25 -10.04 7.37
CA GLY A 255 11.22 -9.77 8.43
C GLY A 255 12.67 -9.70 7.97
N ALA A 256 13.00 -10.19 6.77
CA ALA A 256 14.36 -10.31 6.25
C ALA A 256 14.45 -9.98 4.75
N GLY A 257 13.61 -9.06 4.28
CA GLY A 257 13.63 -8.58 2.89
C GLY A 257 14.77 -7.59 2.63
N VAL A 258 14.69 -6.95 1.46
CA VAL A 258 15.50 -5.80 1.05
C VAL A 258 14.58 -4.69 0.60
N ALA A 259 14.85 -3.46 1.02
CA ALA A 259 14.15 -2.28 0.58
C ALA A 259 15.03 -1.40 -0.31
N ALA A 260 14.42 -0.64 -1.19
CA ALA A 260 15.09 0.29 -2.07
C ALA A 260 14.40 1.65 -2.10
N LEU A 261 15.22 2.68 -2.32
CA LEU A 261 14.81 4.03 -2.65
C LEU A 261 15.38 4.37 -4.03
N ALA A 262 14.55 4.98 -4.89
CA ALA A 262 15.03 5.57 -6.15
C ALA A 262 14.63 7.04 -6.23
N ALA A 263 15.54 7.89 -6.69
CA ALA A 263 15.34 9.32 -6.74
C ALA A 263 16.24 10.00 -7.78
N SER A 264 16.00 11.31 -8.00
CA SER A 264 16.93 12.15 -8.76
C SER A 264 18.35 12.11 -8.19
N PRO A 265 19.39 12.42 -8.97
CA PRO A 265 20.76 12.48 -8.45
C PRO A 265 20.92 13.38 -7.22
N GLU A 266 20.21 14.51 -7.18
CA GLU A 266 20.26 15.45 -6.05
C GLU A 266 19.61 14.90 -4.79
N ASN A 267 18.39 14.35 -4.90
CA ASN A 267 17.71 13.71 -3.77
C ASN A 267 18.48 12.47 -3.28
N LYS A 268 19.03 11.67 -4.20
CA LYS A 268 19.88 10.52 -3.84
C LYS A 268 21.13 10.96 -3.07
N ALA A 269 21.84 11.98 -3.56
CA ALA A 269 23.03 12.51 -2.88
C ALA A 269 22.67 13.08 -1.50
N TRP A 270 21.54 13.79 -1.39
CA TRP A 270 21.01 14.28 -0.13
C TRP A 270 20.70 13.13 0.83
N TYR A 271 20.02 12.07 0.38
CA TYR A 271 19.71 10.90 1.19
C TYR A 271 20.97 10.19 1.68
N LEU A 272 21.92 9.90 0.79
CA LEU A 272 23.18 9.26 1.14
C LEU A 272 24.00 10.07 2.13
N LYS A 273 24.03 11.42 1.99
CA LYS A 273 24.67 12.30 2.96
C LYS A 273 24.07 12.15 4.36
N ARG A 274 22.72 12.06 4.47
CA ARG A 274 22.06 11.85 5.77
C ARG A 274 22.31 10.43 6.28
N LEU A 275 22.21 9.45 5.40
CA LEU A 275 22.47 8.05 5.74
C LEU A 275 23.88 7.84 6.28
N SER A 276 24.89 8.55 5.76
CA SER A 276 26.28 8.43 6.24
C SER A 276 26.51 8.83 7.70
N TYR A 277 25.58 9.56 8.29
CA TYR A 277 25.59 9.87 9.74
C TYR A 277 24.83 8.83 10.57
N ALA A 278 23.97 8.04 9.94
CA ALA A 278 23.11 7.06 10.60
C ALA A 278 23.63 5.62 10.47
N ALA A 279 24.38 5.33 9.39
CA ALA A 279 24.88 3.98 9.09
C ALA A 279 26.21 4.04 8.32
N ILE A 280 26.98 2.94 8.39
CA ILE A 280 28.21 2.78 7.59
C ILE A 280 27.92 1.94 6.33
N GLY A 281 26.87 1.16 6.33
CA GLY A 281 26.41 0.34 5.21
C GLY A 281 25.22 -0.51 5.58
N PRO A 282 24.47 -1.02 4.58
CA PRO A 282 23.35 -1.93 4.79
C PRO A 282 23.81 -3.36 5.09
N ASP A 283 22.86 -4.25 5.37
CA ASP A 283 23.06 -5.70 5.45
C ASP A 283 23.33 -6.29 4.05
N LYS A 284 24.59 -6.24 3.61
CA LYS A 284 25.01 -6.73 2.29
C LYS A 284 24.98 -8.25 2.19
N VAL A 285 25.08 -8.96 3.31
CA VAL A 285 24.94 -10.43 3.33
C VAL A 285 23.52 -10.80 2.93
N ASN A 286 22.52 -10.12 3.49
CA ASN A 286 21.13 -10.33 3.10
C ASN A 286 20.84 -9.88 1.66
N GLN A 287 21.47 -8.79 1.21
CA GLN A 287 21.36 -8.35 -0.19
C GLN A 287 21.96 -9.40 -1.15
N LEU A 288 23.13 -9.93 -0.85
CA LEU A 288 23.77 -11.01 -1.65
C LEU A 288 22.90 -12.27 -1.69
N ARG A 289 22.26 -12.62 -0.56
CA ARG A 289 21.30 -13.72 -0.48
C ARG A 289 20.17 -13.57 -1.50
N HIS A 290 19.58 -12.38 -1.61
CA HIS A 290 18.51 -12.10 -2.59
C HIS A 290 19.04 -12.12 -4.03
N VAL A 291 20.25 -11.61 -4.27
CA VAL A 291 20.90 -11.69 -5.58
C VAL A 291 21.11 -13.14 -6.00
N GLU A 292 21.64 -14.00 -5.12
CA GLU A 292 21.83 -15.41 -5.43
C GLU A 292 20.51 -16.17 -5.64
N PHE A 293 19.44 -15.76 -4.93
CA PHE A 293 18.14 -16.39 -5.02
C PHE A 293 17.41 -16.06 -6.33
N PHE A 294 17.43 -14.80 -6.75
CA PHE A 294 16.71 -14.34 -7.93
C PHE A 294 17.54 -14.37 -9.21
N GLY A 295 18.84 -14.12 -9.11
CA GLY A 295 19.73 -13.85 -10.25
C GLY A 295 19.54 -12.41 -10.76
N ASP A 296 18.34 -12.09 -11.23
CA ASP A 296 17.97 -10.81 -11.83
C ASP A 296 16.48 -10.46 -11.61
N ALA A 297 15.99 -9.41 -12.25
CA ALA A 297 14.59 -8.98 -12.17
C ALA A 297 13.62 -10.01 -12.79
N ASP A 298 14.03 -10.75 -13.81
CA ASP A 298 13.19 -11.80 -14.40
C ASP A 298 13.01 -12.97 -13.44
N GLY A 299 14.02 -13.28 -12.62
CA GLY A 299 13.90 -14.22 -11.51
C GLY A 299 12.87 -13.76 -10.47
N VAL A 300 12.82 -12.46 -10.15
CA VAL A 300 11.77 -11.88 -9.28
C VAL A 300 10.40 -12.06 -9.93
N ARG A 301 10.23 -11.72 -11.21
CA ARG A 301 8.96 -11.88 -11.93
C ARG A 301 8.50 -13.34 -11.97
N ALA A 302 9.43 -14.27 -12.22
CA ALA A 302 9.16 -15.71 -12.22
C ALA A 302 8.70 -16.20 -10.83
N HIS A 303 9.31 -15.68 -9.76
CA HIS A 303 8.92 -15.97 -8.38
C HIS A 303 7.52 -15.42 -8.08
N MET A 304 7.23 -14.20 -8.50
CA MET A 304 5.93 -13.56 -8.27
C MET A 304 4.78 -14.23 -9.05
N ARG A 305 5.04 -14.86 -10.18
CA ARG A 305 4.04 -15.71 -10.84
C ARG A 305 3.59 -16.90 -9.98
N LYS A 306 4.50 -17.48 -9.18
CA LYS A 306 4.12 -18.51 -8.21
C LYS A 306 3.28 -17.96 -7.06
N HIS A 307 3.59 -16.74 -6.57
CA HIS A 307 2.74 -16.04 -5.61
C HIS A 307 1.34 -15.80 -6.16
N ARG A 308 1.23 -15.31 -7.42
CA ARG A 308 -0.05 -15.12 -8.10
C ARG A 308 -0.89 -16.38 -8.08
N ASP A 309 -0.30 -17.53 -8.42
CA ASP A 309 -1.02 -18.80 -8.52
C ASP A 309 -1.61 -19.23 -7.14
N LEU A 310 -1.00 -18.80 -6.04
CA LEU A 310 -1.51 -19.01 -4.67
C LEU A 310 -2.58 -18.01 -4.24
N ILE A 311 -2.44 -16.73 -4.63
CA ILE A 311 -3.30 -15.67 -4.08
C ILE A 311 -4.50 -15.33 -5.00
N ALA A 312 -4.39 -15.47 -6.31
CA ALA A 312 -5.49 -15.17 -7.23
C ALA A 312 -6.79 -15.95 -6.92
N PRO A 313 -6.76 -17.24 -6.54
CA PRO A 313 -7.96 -17.96 -6.11
C PRO A 313 -8.61 -17.35 -4.87
N LYS A 314 -7.83 -16.79 -3.93
CA LYS A 314 -8.35 -16.13 -2.72
C LYS A 314 -9.12 -14.85 -3.08
N PHE A 315 -8.62 -14.08 -4.07
CA PHE A 315 -9.34 -12.91 -4.58
C PHE A 315 -10.62 -13.30 -5.35
N ALA A 316 -10.57 -14.38 -6.14
CA ALA A 316 -11.76 -14.89 -6.80
C ALA A 316 -12.84 -15.29 -5.79
N ALA A 317 -12.47 -15.95 -4.70
CA ALA A 317 -13.40 -16.32 -3.63
C ALA A 317 -14.06 -15.08 -2.95
N VAL A 318 -13.30 -13.98 -2.77
CA VAL A 318 -13.87 -12.71 -2.27
C VAL A 318 -14.94 -12.19 -3.24
N GLN A 319 -14.61 -12.12 -4.55
CA GLN A 319 -15.55 -11.64 -5.58
C GLN A 319 -16.81 -12.50 -5.63
N GLU A 320 -16.66 -13.81 -5.65
CA GLU A 320 -17.77 -14.77 -5.71
C GLU A 320 -18.70 -14.63 -4.49
N ALA A 321 -18.15 -14.58 -3.27
CA ALA A 321 -18.94 -14.50 -2.05
C ALA A 321 -19.72 -13.18 -1.95
N LEU A 322 -19.10 -12.06 -2.31
CA LEU A 322 -19.78 -10.75 -2.30
C LEU A 322 -20.86 -10.71 -3.39
N SER A 323 -20.54 -11.11 -4.62
CA SER A 323 -21.50 -11.12 -5.74
C SER A 323 -22.68 -12.04 -5.47
N ALA A 324 -22.46 -13.25 -4.98
CA ALA A 324 -23.53 -14.22 -4.75
C ALA A 324 -24.62 -13.71 -3.78
N ARG A 325 -24.26 -12.82 -2.85
CA ARG A 325 -25.21 -12.33 -1.85
C ARG A 325 -25.63 -10.88 -2.05
N LEU A 326 -24.74 -10.01 -2.54
CA LEU A 326 -24.95 -8.56 -2.51
C LEU A 326 -25.28 -7.96 -3.89
N ASP A 327 -25.04 -8.69 -4.99
CA ASP A 327 -25.36 -8.19 -6.34
C ASP A 327 -26.83 -7.83 -6.46
N GLY A 328 -27.08 -6.65 -7.03
CA GLY A 328 -28.43 -6.13 -7.28
C GLY A 328 -29.15 -5.56 -6.05
N LEU A 329 -28.57 -5.65 -4.84
CA LEU A 329 -29.15 -5.08 -3.63
C LEU A 329 -28.87 -3.58 -3.48
N GLY A 330 -27.80 -3.06 -4.09
CA GLY A 330 -27.39 -1.66 -4.00
C GLY A 330 -26.92 -1.24 -2.60
N VAL A 331 -26.50 -2.19 -1.76
CA VAL A 331 -26.06 -1.96 -0.36
C VAL A 331 -24.54 -1.91 -0.22
N ALA A 332 -23.81 -2.31 -1.24
CA ALA A 332 -22.34 -2.27 -1.25
C ALA A 332 -21.80 -2.23 -2.69
N THR A 333 -20.57 -1.73 -2.80
CA THR A 333 -19.71 -1.84 -4.00
C THR A 333 -18.32 -2.28 -3.56
N TRP A 334 -17.57 -2.93 -4.44
CA TRP A 334 -16.22 -3.36 -4.12
C TRP A 334 -15.31 -3.35 -5.34
N SER A 335 -14.01 -3.19 -5.09
CA SER A 335 -13.02 -3.20 -6.16
C SER A 335 -12.80 -4.61 -6.71
N GLN A 336 -12.45 -4.68 -8.01
CA GLN A 336 -12.03 -5.90 -8.69
C GLN A 336 -10.55 -5.77 -9.10
N PRO A 337 -9.61 -5.88 -8.14
CA PRO A 337 -8.22 -5.58 -8.39
C PRO A 337 -7.58 -6.62 -9.32
N VAL A 338 -6.74 -6.15 -10.23
CA VAL A 338 -5.92 -7.01 -11.11
C VAL A 338 -4.52 -7.25 -10.55
N GLY A 339 -4.27 -6.78 -9.31
CA GLY A 339 -3.03 -6.92 -8.58
C GLY A 339 -3.13 -6.39 -7.14
N GLY A 340 -2.05 -6.52 -6.39
CA GLY A 340 -1.98 -6.05 -5.01
C GLY A 340 -2.44 -7.08 -3.98
N TYR A 341 -2.79 -6.60 -2.78
CA TYR A 341 -3.05 -7.42 -1.59
C TYR A 341 -4.42 -7.22 -0.97
N PHE A 342 -5.25 -6.32 -1.53
CA PHE A 342 -6.48 -5.88 -0.88
C PHE A 342 -7.66 -5.82 -1.85
N VAL A 343 -8.85 -5.92 -1.27
CA VAL A 343 -10.11 -5.54 -1.92
C VAL A 343 -10.72 -4.40 -1.10
N ASP A 344 -11.11 -3.34 -1.76
CA ASP A 344 -11.80 -2.19 -1.19
C ASP A 344 -13.29 -2.44 -1.20
N LEU A 345 -13.90 -2.56 -0.02
CA LEU A 345 -15.32 -2.76 0.14
C LEU A 345 -15.96 -1.48 0.67
N ASN A 346 -16.87 -0.90 -0.09
CA ASN A 346 -17.66 0.26 0.29
C ASN A 346 -19.11 -0.18 0.53
N VAL A 347 -19.50 -0.17 1.81
CA VAL A 347 -20.85 -0.52 2.26
C VAL A 347 -21.76 0.71 2.28
N MET A 348 -23.03 0.55 2.59
CA MET A 348 -23.96 1.65 2.77
C MET A 348 -23.41 2.68 3.78
N ASP A 349 -23.49 3.96 3.48
CA ASP A 349 -23.01 5.03 4.38
C ASP A 349 -23.51 4.82 5.82
N GLY A 350 -22.62 5.05 6.81
CA GLY A 350 -22.92 4.88 8.23
C GLY A 350 -23.15 3.43 8.66
N THR A 351 -22.55 2.44 7.97
CA THR A 351 -22.69 1.02 8.34
C THR A 351 -21.37 0.26 8.45
N ALA A 352 -20.22 0.83 8.06
CA ALA A 352 -18.96 0.10 8.08
C ALA A 352 -18.56 -0.34 9.51
N ALA A 353 -18.68 0.56 10.48
CA ALA A 353 -18.40 0.23 11.88
C ALA A 353 -19.32 -0.91 12.38
N ARG A 354 -20.61 -0.91 11.99
CA ARG A 354 -21.55 -1.97 12.34
C ARG A 354 -21.19 -3.30 11.67
N VAL A 355 -20.81 -3.30 10.40
CA VAL A 355 -20.34 -4.51 9.70
C VAL A 355 -19.12 -5.11 10.39
N VAL A 356 -18.13 -4.28 10.72
CA VAL A 356 -16.91 -4.73 11.42
C VAL A 356 -17.26 -5.31 12.81
N GLN A 357 -18.20 -4.70 13.54
CA GLN A 357 -18.68 -5.22 14.82
C GLN A 357 -19.35 -6.58 14.65
N LEU A 358 -20.30 -6.72 13.73
CA LEU A 358 -21.00 -7.97 13.45
C LEU A 358 -20.02 -9.09 13.06
N ALA A 359 -19.09 -8.78 12.15
CA ALA A 359 -18.06 -9.74 11.73
C ALA A 359 -17.22 -10.22 12.93
N LYS A 360 -16.78 -9.30 13.79
CA LYS A 360 -16.02 -9.63 15.02
C LYS A 360 -16.82 -10.53 15.97
N GLU A 361 -18.09 -10.22 16.19
CA GLU A 361 -18.98 -11.01 17.05
C GLU A 361 -19.23 -12.42 16.48
N ALA A 362 -19.11 -12.59 15.16
CA ALA A 362 -19.18 -13.87 14.47
C ALA A 362 -17.81 -14.57 14.31
N GLY A 363 -16.75 -14.04 14.96
CA GLY A 363 -15.41 -14.64 14.92
C GLY A 363 -14.60 -14.31 13.65
N ILE A 364 -14.96 -13.26 12.93
CA ILE A 364 -14.24 -12.80 11.73
C ILE A 364 -13.62 -11.44 12.01
N ALA A 365 -12.30 -11.40 12.18
CA ALA A 365 -11.57 -10.16 12.40
C ALA A 365 -11.37 -9.40 11.08
N LEU A 366 -11.87 -8.18 11.00
CA LEU A 366 -11.65 -7.22 9.92
C LEU A 366 -10.78 -6.05 10.42
N THR A 367 -10.11 -5.35 9.50
CA THR A 367 -9.46 -4.09 9.83
C THR A 367 -10.51 -3.11 10.36
N PRO A 368 -10.20 -2.31 11.41
CA PRO A 368 -11.17 -1.34 11.94
C PRO A 368 -11.70 -0.42 10.84
N ALA A 369 -13.00 -0.13 10.87
CA ALA A 369 -13.61 0.85 9.97
C ALA A 369 -12.88 2.20 10.06
N GLY A 370 -12.76 2.90 8.93
CA GLY A 370 -12.06 4.17 8.86
C GLY A 370 -10.53 4.08 8.83
N SER A 371 -9.91 2.91 9.00
CA SER A 371 -8.44 2.79 9.04
C SER A 371 -7.75 3.23 7.74
N ALA A 372 -8.45 3.23 6.61
CA ALA A 372 -7.94 3.73 5.33
C ALA A 372 -8.03 5.26 5.18
N PHE A 373 -8.29 5.98 6.27
CA PHE A 373 -8.41 7.45 6.33
C PHE A 373 -7.51 8.01 7.44
N PRO A 374 -7.02 9.26 7.31
CA PRO A 374 -6.31 9.95 8.37
C PRO A 374 -7.08 9.94 9.70
N TYR A 375 -6.36 9.70 10.78
CA TYR A 375 -6.91 9.61 12.15
C TYR A 375 -7.99 8.53 12.34
N GLY A 376 -8.14 7.61 11.39
CA GLY A 376 -9.18 6.58 11.43
C GLY A 376 -10.60 7.12 11.20
N ASN A 377 -10.72 8.28 10.59
CA ASN A 377 -11.99 8.98 10.40
C ASN A 377 -12.45 8.94 8.92
N ASP A 378 -13.24 7.92 8.59
CA ASP A 378 -14.01 7.88 7.35
C ASP A 378 -15.30 8.72 7.55
N PRO A 379 -15.47 9.86 6.87
CA PRO A 379 -16.62 10.73 7.08
C PRO A 379 -17.96 10.08 6.76
N ASP A 380 -17.96 9.10 5.85
CA ASP A 380 -19.16 8.40 5.42
C ASP A 380 -19.40 7.08 6.16
N ASP A 381 -18.44 6.63 7.00
CA ASP A 381 -18.47 5.33 7.68
C ASP A 381 -18.89 4.20 6.73
N ARG A 382 -18.19 4.08 5.60
CA ARG A 382 -18.53 3.16 4.50
C ARG A 382 -17.39 2.23 4.08
N ASN A 383 -16.14 2.58 4.38
CA ASN A 383 -14.98 1.89 3.83
C ASN A 383 -14.48 0.76 4.73
N ILE A 384 -14.29 -0.41 4.14
CA ILE A 384 -13.72 -1.59 4.78
C ILE A 384 -12.64 -2.18 3.88
N ARG A 385 -11.42 -2.30 4.40
CA ARG A 385 -10.32 -2.96 3.72
C ARG A 385 -10.33 -4.45 4.00
N LEU A 386 -10.41 -5.29 2.96
CA LEU A 386 -10.32 -6.75 3.04
C LEU A 386 -8.93 -7.21 2.63
N ALA A 387 -8.30 -8.08 3.43
CA ALA A 387 -6.95 -8.61 3.22
C ALA A 387 -6.97 -10.15 3.07
N PRO A 388 -7.29 -10.71 1.89
CA PRO A 388 -7.47 -12.16 1.71
C PRO A 388 -6.16 -12.95 1.58
N THR A 389 -4.99 -12.28 1.55
CA THR A 389 -3.72 -12.95 1.20
C THR A 389 -3.17 -13.86 2.30
N PHE A 390 -3.40 -13.53 3.58
CA PHE A 390 -2.82 -14.25 4.72
C PHE A 390 -3.52 -15.58 5.03
N PRO A 391 -4.88 -15.67 5.10
CA PRO A 391 -5.56 -16.92 5.43
C PRO A 391 -5.47 -17.96 4.29
N ALA A 392 -5.71 -19.23 4.62
CA ALA A 392 -5.89 -20.28 3.62
C ALA A 392 -7.15 -20.02 2.77
N LEU A 393 -7.22 -20.58 1.55
CA LEU A 393 -8.37 -20.35 0.64
C LEU A 393 -9.71 -20.70 1.29
N ALA A 394 -9.82 -21.86 1.95
CA ALA A 394 -11.05 -22.26 2.61
C ALA A 394 -11.46 -21.33 3.77
N GLU A 395 -10.48 -20.71 4.43
CA GLU A 395 -10.72 -19.70 5.47
C GLU A 395 -11.24 -18.40 4.86
N VAL A 396 -10.72 -17.99 3.70
CA VAL A 396 -11.21 -16.83 2.94
C VAL A 396 -12.66 -17.06 2.49
N GLU A 397 -12.96 -18.23 1.92
CA GLU A 397 -14.32 -18.60 1.51
C GLU A 397 -15.30 -18.51 2.68
N ALA A 398 -14.95 -19.11 3.82
CA ALA A 398 -15.80 -19.12 5.01
C ALA A 398 -15.98 -17.70 5.59
N ALA A 399 -14.91 -16.92 5.67
CA ALA A 399 -14.94 -15.55 6.18
C ALA A 399 -15.78 -14.64 5.29
N MET A 400 -15.60 -14.71 3.97
CA MET A 400 -16.28 -13.82 3.03
C MET A 400 -17.79 -14.14 2.93
N ALA A 401 -18.17 -15.40 3.03
CA ALA A 401 -19.59 -15.77 3.18
C ALA A 401 -20.21 -15.12 4.44
N GLY A 402 -19.47 -15.09 5.55
CA GLY A 402 -19.92 -14.42 6.79
C GLY A 402 -19.94 -12.89 6.65
N VAL A 403 -18.92 -12.29 6.06
CA VAL A 403 -18.85 -10.83 5.82
C VAL A 403 -20.04 -10.37 4.97
N ALA A 404 -20.40 -11.11 3.92
CA ALA A 404 -21.54 -10.77 3.06
C ALA A 404 -22.87 -10.75 3.86
N VAL A 405 -23.05 -11.69 4.82
CA VAL A 405 -24.21 -11.68 5.74
C VAL A 405 -24.19 -10.42 6.61
N CYS A 406 -23.03 -10.06 7.18
CA CYS A 406 -22.89 -8.88 8.04
C CYS A 406 -23.18 -7.58 7.29
N VAL A 407 -22.74 -7.48 6.03
CA VAL A 407 -23.00 -6.30 5.16
C VAL A 407 -24.49 -6.14 4.92
N GLU A 408 -25.17 -7.20 4.51
CA GLU A 408 -26.61 -7.15 4.24
C GLU A 408 -27.40 -6.87 5.52
N LEU A 409 -27.06 -7.50 6.64
CA LEU A 409 -27.70 -7.29 7.94
C LEU A 409 -27.57 -5.84 8.40
N ALA A 410 -26.36 -5.27 8.38
CA ALA A 410 -26.13 -3.90 8.78
C ALA A 410 -26.92 -2.89 7.93
N ALA A 411 -26.98 -3.11 6.59
CA ALA A 411 -27.75 -2.28 5.70
C ALA A 411 -29.25 -2.35 5.99
N VAL A 412 -29.81 -3.54 6.20
CA VAL A 412 -31.24 -3.72 6.49
C VAL A 412 -31.58 -3.19 7.90
N GLU A 413 -30.72 -3.37 8.90
CA GLU A 413 -30.86 -2.75 10.24
C GLU A 413 -31.00 -1.22 10.10
N LYS A 414 -30.12 -0.59 9.30
CA LYS A 414 -30.17 0.86 9.07
C LYS A 414 -31.46 1.30 8.39
N LEU A 415 -31.88 0.58 7.34
CA LEU A 415 -33.08 0.91 6.58
C LEU A 415 -34.38 0.71 7.37
N THR A 416 -34.36 -0.12 8.42
CA THR A 416 -35.50 -0.39 9.30
C THR A 416 -35.46 0.41 10.58
N ALA A 417 -34.37 1.12 10.87
CA ALA A 417 -34.28 1.99 12.03
C ALA A 417 -35.30 3.16 11.92
N PRO A 418 -35.97 3.55 13.01
CA PRO A 418 -36.84 4.71 12.99
C PRO A 418 -36.01 5.96 12.65
N VAL A 419 -36.53 6.77 11.72
CA VAL A 419 -35.92 8.07 11.42
C VAL A 419 -36.02 8.92 12.70
N VAL A 420 -34.87 9.18 13.31
CA VAL A 420 -34.79 10.14 14.43
C VAL A 420 -34.81 11.51 13.76
N GLU A 421 -35.93 12.20 13.85
CA GLU A 421 -36.12 13.60 13.41
C GLU A 421 -35.26 14.56 14.24
#